data_dba1a2e51e5d9b70f6e2e26ed748d8e2
#
_entry.id   dba1a2e51e5d9b70f6e2e26ed748d8e2
#
_cell.length_a   1.000
_cell.length_b   1.000
_cell.length_c   1.000
_cell.angle_alpha   90.00
_cell.angle_beta   90.00
_cell.angle_gamma   90.00
#
_symmetry.space_group_name_H-M   'P 1'
#
loop_
_entity.id
_entity.type
_entity.pdbx_description
1 polymer ?
#
loop_
_entity_poly.entity_id
_entity_poly.type
_entity_poly.pdbx_seq_one_letter_code
_entity_poly.pdbx_strand_id
1 'polypeptide(L)'
;MDCEHKLKVLEQEIESLKEENRLLKEKLSSSEKNFDGVSFKEKYAVRILDSLPDMLTVFNHEEMGIEVVSNEETNHVGVSNNDFKGMRMQDMVPKEAYHNIHNNLQKVISTGRGSTAHHELDVDGTLHYYENRIFPLDEEYVLIMCRDISERVATQQNLEIFKRILDRVSDSILAVSADGTLVYANRQFIEEYGVKGELGTQKIYDLPVSLNTKEQFDKRVQEIRDNGGNFAYRAKYTRVGETKLRVHQVSAFMIQNQGEEMIWFFTQDITDVIKNRDELRELNYLMDAILNNIPVYLFVKDPEDDFRYLYWNKAFASHSKIPASKALGRTDFEVFPEYENAEKFHRDDLELIRTRERMEMQETYVTATGEPRIVQTLKTLVPLEGRTPLIIGISWDITNIQNIEQELIFARIKAEQSDRLKTAFLANMSHEIRTPLNAIVGFSHLMTIADNAEDEKLYSDIINQNSEILLQLINDILDLAKIEAGTLEY
;
A
#
# COMPACT_ATOMS: atom_id res chain seq x y z
N MET A 1 -27.47 32.00 -32.37
CA MET A 1 -27.12 32.76 -33.59
C MET A 1 -26.15 32.02 -34.52
N ASP A 2 -25.51 30.93 -34.08
CA ASP A 2 -24.49 30.23 -34.91
C ASP A 2 -25.08 29.08 -35.77
N CYS A 3 -26.14 28.45 -35.33
CA CYS A 3 -26.75 27.30 -36.06
C CYS A 3 -27.54 27.72 -37.31
N GLU A 4 -28.22 28.85 -37.23
CA GLU A 4 -28.94 29.42 -38.39
C GLU A 4 -28.02 29.95 -39.48
N HIS A 5 -26.85 30.46 -39.08
CA HIS A 5 -25.87 30.93 -40.03
C HIS A 5 -25.16 29.77 -40.77
N LYS A 6 -24.85 28.69 -40.03
CA LYS A 6 -24.29 27.45 -40.60
C LYS A 6 -25.30 26.73 -41.52
N LEU A 7 -26.58 26.75 -41.13
CA LEU A 7 -27.64 26.18 -42.00
C LEU A 7 -27.77 26.95 -43.31
N LYS A 8 -27.74 28.28 -43.25
CA LYS A 8 -27.77 29.12 -44.46
C LYS A 8 -26.54 28.93 -45.36
N VAL A 9 -25.36 28.75 -44.77
CA VAL A 9 -24.14 28.48 -45.56
C VAL A 9 -24.21 27.14 -46.23
N LEU A 10 -24.67 26.07 -45.51
CA LEU A 10 -24.88 24.73 -46.08
C LEU A 10 -25.99 24.72 -47.13
N GLU A 11 -27.08 25.47 -46.97
CA GLU A 11 -28.12 25.64 -47.98
C GLU A 11 -27.60 26.30 -49.24
N GLN A 12 -26.74 27.32 -49.09
CA GLN A 12 -26.08 27.99 -50.24
C GLN A 12 -25.07 27.06 -50.93
N GLU A 13 -24.35 26.23 -50.19
CA GLU A 13 -23.40 25.27 -50.75
C GLU A 13 -24.11 24.14 -51.45
N ILE A 14 -25.24 23.64 -50.92
CA ILE A 14 -26.11 22.66 -51.56
C ILE A 14 -26.74 23.22 -52.86
N GLU A 15 -27.17 24.48 -52.85
CA GLU A 15 -27.70 25.14 -54.02
C GLU A 15 -26.64 25.34 -55.09
N SER A 16 -25.42 25.72 -54.70
CA SER A 16 -24.24 25.83 -55.60
C SER A 16 -23.89 24.48 -56.22
N LEU A 17 -23.85 23.43 -55.43
CA LEU A 17 -23.58 22.04 -55.88
C LEU A 17 -24.69 21.49 -56.80
N LYS A 18 -25.96 21.88 -56.56
CA LYS A 18 -27.08 21.51 -57.47
C LYS A 18 -26.97 22.20 -58.80
N GLU A 19 -26.59 23.49 -58.81
CA GLU A 19 -26.40 24.26 -60.04
C GLU A 19 -25.17 23.77 -60.82
N GLU A 20 -24.08 23.43 -60.14
CA GLU A 20 -22.90 22.80 -60.75
C GLU A 20 -23.20 21.42 -61.32
N ASN A 21 -23.97 20.61 -60.63
CA ASN A 21 -24.49 19.34 -61.13
C ASN A 21 -25.45 19.51 -62.32
N ARG A 22 -26.26 20.57 -62.32
CA ARG A 22 -27.13 20.89 -63.45
C ARG A 22 -26.28 21.30 -64.67
N LEU A 23 -25.30 22.16 -64.52
CA LEU A 23 -24.34 22.61 -65.56
C LEU A 23 -23.49 21.43 -66.07
N LEU A 24 -23.05 20.52 -65.17
CA LEU A 24 -22.36 19.29 -65.56
C LEU A 24 -23.27 18.34 -66.34
N LYS A 25 -24.54 18.18 -65.96
CA LYS A 25 -25.53 17.41 -66.72
C LYS A 25 -25.84 18.01 -68.07
N GLU A 26 -25.95 19.33 -68.20
CA GLU A 26 -26.14 20.02 -69.47
C GLU A 26 -24.88 19.94 -70.35
N LYS A 27 -23.67 20.02 -69.78
CA LYS A 27 -22.41 19.75 -70.50
C LYS A 27 -22.29 18.29 -70.94
N LEU A 28 -22.72 17.34 -70.13
CA LEU A 28 -22.80 15.93 -70.49
C LEU A 28 -23.80 15.70 -71.66
N SER A 29 -25.02 16.25 -71.59
CA SER A 29 -26.03 16.08 -72.62
C SER A 29 -25.64 16.79 -73.92
N SER A 30 -24.86 17.91 -73.87
CA SER A 30 -24.32 18.54 -75.08
C SER A 30 -23.12 17.80 -75.67
N SER A 31 -22.34 17.09 -74.83
CA SER A 31 -21.19 16.26 -75.21
C SER A 31 -21.61 14.93 -75.80
N GLU A 32 -22.77 14.38 -75.38
CA GLU A 32 -23.33 13.16 -75.94
C GLU A 32 -23.78 13.31 -77.47
N LYS A 33 -23.93 14.54 -77.93
CA LYS A 33 -24.29 14.80 -79.32
C LYS A 33 -23.10 14.87 -80.29
N ASN A 34 -21.85 14.74 -79.85
CA ASN A 34 -20.69 14.91 -80.69
C ASN A 34 -19.58 13.83 -80.50
N PHE A 35 -19.96 12.59 -80.13
CA PHE A 35 -18.98 11.50 -80.08
C PHE A 35 -19.33 10.40 -81.11
N ASP A 36 -18.36 10.03 -81.90
CA ASP A 36 -18.37 8.90 -82.82
C ASP A 36 -18.78 7.59 -82.09
N GLY A 37 -20.07 7.31 -82.02
CA GLY A 37 -20.68 6.00 -81.70
C GLY A 37 -20.33 5.31 -80.38
N VAL A 38 -19.37 5.83 -79.57
CA VAL A 38 -18.91 5.25 -78.29
C VAL A 38 -19.47 6.04 -77.14
N SER A 39 -20.25 5.42 -76.25
CA SER A 39 -20.82 6.07 -75.03
C SER A 39 -19.77 6.53 -74.11
N PHE A 40 -20.01 7.64 -73.41
CA PHE A 40 -19.11 8.13 -72.26
C PHE A 40 -18.78 7.00 -71.28
N LYS A 41 -19.74 6.13 -71.01
CA LYS A 41 -19.58 4.97 -70.13
C LYS A 41 -18.50 4.00 -70.65
N GLU A 42 -18.54 3.70 -71.97
CA GLU A 42 -17.57 2.79 -72.56
C GLU A 42 -16.14 3.39 -72.59
N LYS A 43 -16.06 4.69 -72.92
CA LYS A 43 -14.76 5.42 -73.01
C LYS A 43 -14.03 5.53 -71.69
N TYR A 44 -14.74 5.65 -70.57
CA TYR A 44 -14.16 5.84 -69.23
C TYR A 44 -14.31 4.63 -68.31
N ALA A 45 -15.05 3.59 -68.70
CA ALA A 45 -15.30 2.40 -67.89
C ALA A 45 -13.98 1.79 -67.38
N VAL A 46 -13.01 1.58 -68.25
CA VAL A 46 -11.71 0.99 -67.90
C VAL A 46 -10.99 1.88 -66.89
N ARG A 47 -10.92 3.21 -67.09
CA ARG A 47 -10.27 4.13 -66.15
C ARG A 47 -10.96 4.22 -64.78
N ILE A 48 -12.27 4.07 -64.74
CA ILE A 48 -13.04 4.01 -63.50
C ILE A 48 -12.73 2.72 -62.77
N LEU A 49 -12.73 1.60 -63.46
CA LEU A 49 -12.41 0.29 -62.89
C LEU A 49 -10.96 0.23 -62.38
N ASP A 50 -10.00 0.76 -63.13
CA ASP A 50 -8.60 0.83 -62.76
C ASP A 50 -8.34 1.76 -61.53
N SER A 51 -9.24 2.70 -61.28
CA SER A 51 -9.11 3.63 -60.12
C SER A 51 -9.75 3.11 -58.83
N LEU A 52 -10.48 2.01 -58.89
CA LEU A 52 -11.11 1.40 -57.73
C LEU A 52 -10.03 0.71 -56.86
N PRO A 53 -10.08 0.89 -55.56
CA PRO A 53 -9.13 0.23 -54.65
C PRO A 53 -9.48 -1.26 -54.41
N ASP A 54 -10.53 -1.72 -55.03
CA ASP A 54 -11.07 -3.07 -54.84
C ASP A 54 -10.65 -3.99 -55.99
N MET A 55 -10.33 -5.25 -55.68
CA MET A 55 -10.09 -6.27 -56.71
C MET A 55 -11.45 -6.70 -57.34
N LEU A 56 -11.56 -6.62 -58.64
CA LEU A 56 -12.72 -6.99 -59.42
C LEU A 56 -12.44 -8.23 -60.24
N THR A 57 -13.23 -9.28 -60.05
CA THR A 57 -13.09 -10.54 -60.76
C THR A 57 -14.42 -10.99 -61.35
N VAL A 58 -14.38 -11.54 -62.54
CA VAL A 58 -15.54 -12.11 -63.21
C VAL A 58 -15.43 -13.64 -63.21
N PHE A 59 -16.49 -14.28 -62.78
CA PHE A 59 -16.65 -15.74 -62.82
C PHE A 59 -17.90 -16.12 -63.62
N ASN A 60 -17.85 -17.32 -64.24
CA ASN A 60 -19.09 -17.92 -64.77
C ASN A 60 -19.88 -18.63 -63.66
N HIS A 61 -21.10 -19.09 -63.97
CA HIS A 61 -21.93 -19.79 -63.00
C HIS A 61 -21.36 -21.15 -62.55
N GLU A 62 -20.39 -21.71 -63.27
CA GLU A 62 -19.62 -22.91 -62.87
C GLU A 62 -18.40 -22.61 -62.01
N GLU A 63 -18.27 -21.35 -61.55
CA GLU A 63 -17.18 -20.85 -60.68
C GLU A 63 -15.80 -20.88 -61.31
N MET A 64 -15.77 -20.82 -62.66
CA MET A 64 -14.51 -20.68 -63.39
C MET A 64 -14.17 -19.19 -63.54
N GLY A 65 -12.95 -18.82 -63.24
CA GLY A 65 -12.42 -17.47 -63.44
C GLY A 65 -12.37 -17.10 -64.92
N ILE A 66 -12.98 -15.98 -65.25
CA ILE A 66 -13.04 -15.45 -66.59
C ILE A 66 -12.04 -14.33 -66.80
N GLU A 67 -12.05 -13.34 -65.93
CA GLU A 67 -11.19 -12.14 -66.06
C GLU A 67 -11.01 -11.45 -64.71
N VAL A 68 -9.80 -10.89 -64.48
CA VAL A 68 -9.54 -9.89 -63.44
C VAL A 68 -9.66 -8.54 -64.14
N VAL A 69 -10.63 -7.73 -63.71
CA VAL A 69 -10.99 -6.47 -64.36
C VAL A 69 -10.26 -5.28 -63.70
N SER A 70 -9.80 -5.44 -62.47
CA SER A 70 -9.07 -4.40 -61.75
C SER A 70 -7.57 -4.38 -62.05
N ASN A 71 -6.90 -3.30 -61.67
CA ASN A 71 -5.44 -3.14 -61.82
C ASN A 71 -4.64 -4.20 -61.04
N GLU A 72 -3.46 -4.58 -61.55
CA GLU A 72 -2.54 -5.57 -60.93
C GLU A 72 -2.14 -5.17 -59.52
N GLU A 73 -2.07 -3.86 -59.20
CA GLU A 73 -1.72 -3.35 -57.86
C GLU A 73 -2.78 -3.69 -56.79
N THR A 74 -4.03 -3.99 -57.18
CA THR A 74 -5.11 -4.37 -56.27
C THR A 74 -5.28 -5.87 -56.12
N ASN A 75 -4.39 -6.65 -56.75
CA ASN A 75 -4.47 -8.12 -56.75
C ASN A 75 -3.87 -8.72 -55.45
N HIS A 76 -4.65 -8.72 -54.39
CA HIS A 76 -4.25 -9.28 -53.08
C HIS A 76 -4.16 -10.82 -53.06
N VAL A 77 -4.63 -11.52 -54.09
CA VAL A 77 -4.61 -12.98 -54.18
C VAL A 77 -3.33 -13.51 -54.83
N GLY A 78 -2.53 -12.63 -55.43
CA GLY A 78 -1.22 -12.98 -56.00
C GLY A 78 -1.30 -13.84 -57.28
N VAL A 79 -2.48 -13.95 -57.91
CA VAL A 79 -2.72 -14.73 -59.14
C VAL A 79 -2.66 -13.78 -60.33
N SER A 80 -1.80 -14.07 -61.32
CA SER A 80 -1.75 -13.26 -62.55
C SER A 80 -3.04 -13.38 -63.35
N ASN A 81 -3.39 -12.36 -64.15
CA ASN A 81 -4.57 -12.41 -65.02
C ASN A 81 -4.56 -13.63 -65.95
N ASN A 82 -3.38 -14.07 -66.39
CA ASN A 82 -3.28 -15.23 -67.27
C ASN A 82 -3.53 -16.55 -66.55
N ASP A 83 -3.12 -16.64 -65.28
CA ASP A 83 -3.33 -17.83 -64.45
C ASP A 83 -4.76 -17.89 -63.91
N PHE A 84 -5.41 -16.73 -63.70
CA PHE A 84 -6.77 -16.63 -63.23
C PHE A 84 -7.79 -17.23 -64.20
N LYS A 85 -7.53 -17.05 -65.47
CA LYS A 85 -8.45 -17.49 -66.53
C LYS A 85 -8.54 -19.02 -66.59
N GLY A 86 -9.73 -19.53 -66.32
CA GLY A 86 -10.02 -20.98 -66.32
C GLY A 86 -9.69 -21.67 -64.98
N MET A 87 -9.16 -20.93 -63.95
CA MET A 87 -8.96 -21.46 -62.62
C MET A 87 -10.28 -21.57 -61.85
N ARG A 88 -10.45 -22.62 -61.07
CA ARG A 88 -11.68 -22.74 -60.25
C ARG A 88 -11.54 -21.93 -58.97
N MET A 89 -12.62 -21.29 -58.51
CA MET A 89 -12.64 -20.49 -57.27
C MET A 89 -12.18 -21.29 -56.06
N GLN A 90 -12.52 -22.57 -55.96
CA GLN A 90 -12.09 -23.45 -54.86
C GLN A 90 -10.58 -23.65 -54.79
N ASP A 91 -9.85 -23.39 -55.87
CA ASP A 91 -8.39 -23.55 -55.94
C ASP A 91 -7.65 -22.22 -55.63
N MET A 92 -8.40 -21.10 -55.57
CA MET A 92 -7.88 -19.76 -55.32
C MET A 92 -7.94 -19.33 -53.85
N VAL A 93 -8.87 -19.87 -53.11
CA VAL A 93 -9.16 -19.45 -51.73
C VAL A 93 -9.20 -20.65 -50.78
N PRO A 94 -8.88 -20.48 -49.49
CA PRO A 94 -8.99 -21.55 -48.49
C PRO A 94 -10.42 -22.11 -48.44
N LYS A 95 -10.55 -23.40 -48.08
CA LYS A 95 -11.81 -24.11 -48.04
C LYS A 95 -12.94 -23.41 -47.27
N GLU A 96 -12.61 -22.78 -46.17
CA GLU A 96 -13.57 -22.05 -45.31
C GLU A 96 -14.08 -20.79 -46.01
N ALA A 97 -13.17 -20.00 -46.58
CA ALA A 97 -13.53 -18.83 -47.40
C ALA A 97 -14.34 -19.20 -48.62
N TYR A 98 -13.93 -20.26 -49.34
CA TYR A 98 -14.64 -20.79 -50.48
C TYR A 98 -16.09 -21.13 -50.14
N HIS A 99 -16.34 -21.86 -49.06
CA HIS A 99 -17.70 -22.26 -48.67
C HIS A 99 -18.64 -21.06 -48.46
N ASN A 100 -18.12 -20.01 -47.84
CA ASN A 100 -18.90 -18.78 -47.60
C ASN A 100 -19.17 -18.02 -48.92
N ILE A 101 -18.15 -17.86 -49.77
CA ILE A 101 -18.30 -17.18 -51.08
C ILE A 101 -19.25 -17.98 -51.98
N HIS A 102 -19.06 -19.30 -52.08
CA HIS A 102 -19.89 -20.21 -52.86
C HIS A 102 -21.39 -20.11 -52.50
N ASN A 103 -21.72 -20.19 -51.19
CA ASN A 103 -23.12 -20.10 -50.74
C ASN A 103 -23.77 -18.76 -51.12
N ASN A 104 -23.02 -17.66 -51.02
CA ASN A 104 -23.50 -16.36 -51.42
C ASN A 104 -23.61 -16.21 -52.95
N LEU A 105 -22.68 -16.80 -53.68
CA LEU A 105 -22.72 -16.84 -55.14
C LEU A 105 -23.93 -17.62 -55.65
N GLN A 106 -24.22 -18.82 -55.12
CA GLN A 106 -25.40 -19.61 -55.45
C GLN A 106 -26.70 -18.83 -55.13
N LYS A 107 -26.71 -18.06 -54.06
CA LYS A 107 -27.81 -17.16 -53.73
C LYS A 107 -27.99 -16.05 -54.77
N VAL A 108 -26.89 -15.45 -55.25
CA VAL A 108 -26.94 -14.43 -56.31
C VAL A 108 -27.44 -15.00 -57.59
N ILE A 109 -26.94 -16.17 -58.01
CA ILE A 109 -27.40 -16.87 -59.27
C ILE A 109 -28.91 -17.20 -59.18
N SER A 110 -29.38 -17.73 -58.05
CA SER A 110 -30.78 -18.14 -57.92
C SER A 110 -31.75 -16.97 -57.75
N THR A 111 -31.32 -15.83 -57.15
CA THR A 111 -32.26 -14.72 -56.90
C THR A 111 -32.08 -13.52 -57.83
N GLY A 112 -31.02 -13.47 -58.63
CA GLY A 112 -30.65 -12.31 -59.44
C GLY A 112 -30.34 -11.04 -58.64
N ARG A 113 -30.10 -11.14 -57.31
CA ARG A 113 -29.80 -10.01 -56.43
C ARG A 113 -28.43 -10.13 -55.85
N GLY A 114 -27.70 -9.02 -55.71
CA GLY A 114 -26.38 -8.98 -55.11
C GLY A 114 -26.36 -9.50 -53.65
N SER A 115 -25.25 -10.09 -53.25
CA SER A 115 -25.00 -10.60 -51.89
C SER A 115 -23.62 -10.20 -51.44
N THR A 116 -23.39 -10.23 -50.13
CA THR A 116 -22.08 -9.92 -49.51
C THR A 116 -21.62 -11.09 -48.68
N ALA A 117 -20.35 -11.50 -48.88
CA ALA A 117 -19.67 -12.52 -48.07
C ALA A 117 -18.44 -11.91 -47.42
N HIS A 118 -18.13 -12.30 -46.19
CA HIS A 118 -16.90 -11.92 -45.50
C HIS A 118 -16.06 -13.17 -45.29
N HIS A 119 -14.74 -13.05 -45.44
CA HIS A 119 -13.82 -14.14 -45.12
C HIS A 119 -12.49 -13.60 -44.59
N GLU A 120 -11.75 -14.49 -43.96
CA GLU A 120 -10.41 -14.26 -43.49
C GLU A 120 -9.42 -15.03 -44.36
N LEU A 121 -8.27 -14.45 -44.62
CA LEU A 121 -7.19 -15.06 -45.37
C LEU A 121 -5.86 -14.81 -44.65
N ASP A 122 -5.11 -15.88 -44.40
CA ASP A 122 -3.73 -15.76 -43.91
C ASP A 122 -2.82 -15.56 -45.15
N VAL A 123 -2.20 -14.37 -45.18
CA VAL A 123 -1.24 -14.02 -46.23
C VAL A 123 0.11 -13.84 -45.54
N ASP A 124 1.08 -14.70 -45.78
CA ASP A 124 2.42 -14.68 -45.22
C ASP A 124 2.47 -14.59 -43.66
N GLY A 125 1.54 -15.27 -42.96
CA GLY A 125 1.43 -15.28 -41.50
C GLY A 125 0.71 -14.07 -40.92
N THR A 126 0.09 -13.23 -41.78
CA THR A 126 -0.73 -12.09 -41.38
C THR A 126 -2.18 -12.34 -41.77
N LEU A 127 -3.10 -12.23 -40.82
CA LEU A 127 -4.53 -12.42 -41.04
C LEU A 127 -5.14 -11.17 -41.66
N HIS A 128 -5.66 -11.30 -42.86
CA HIS A 128 -6.39 -10.26 -43.59
C HIS A 128 -7.88 -10.56 -43.60
N TYR A 129 -8.70 -9.52 -43.62
CA TYR A 129 -10.15 -9.58 -43.63
C TYR A 129 -10.66 -9.01 -44.96
N TYR A 130 -11.50 -9.78 -45.67
CA TYR A 130 -12.02 -9.40 -46.97
C TYR A 130 -13.55 -9.37 -46.97
N GLU A 131 -14.11 -8.33 -47.62
CA GLU A 131 -15.52 -8.21 -47.95
C GLU A 131 -15.68 -8.46 -49.44
N ASN A 132 -16.39 -9.56 -49.82
CA ASN A 132 -16.73 -9.87 -51.21
C ASN A 132 -18.18 -9.45 -51.48
N ARG A 133 -18.35 -8.50 -52.38
CA ARG A 133 -19.67 -8.15 -52.90
C ARG A 133 -19.84 -8.81 -54.23
N ILE A 134 -20.86 -9.65 -54.36
CA ILE A 134 -21.16 -10.50 -55.52
C ILE A 134 -22.38 -9.93 -56.23
N PHE A 135 -22.23 -9.62 -57.52
CA PHE A 135 -23.30 -9.07 -58.34
C PHE A 135 -23.50 -9.91 -59.57
N PRO A 136 -24.75 -10.17 -60.02
CA PRO A 136 -25.03 -10.79 -61.32
C PRO A 136 -24.69 -9.77 -62.42
N LEU A 137 -23.93 -10.18 -63.42
CA LEU A 137 -23.71 -9.40 -64.63
C LEU A 137 -24.79 -9.71 -65.74
N ASP A 138 -24.99 -10.98 -65.99
CA ASP A 138 -26.01 -11.50 -66.91
C ASP A 138 -26.42 -12.94 -66.52
N GLU A 139 -26.96 -13.71 -67.44
CA GLU A 139 -27.43 -15.10 -67.27
C GLU A 139 -26.22 -16.10 -67.11
N GLU A 140 -24.97 -15.71 -67.44
CA GLU A 140 -23.85 -16.62 -67.50
C GLU A 140 -22.75 -16.17 -66.53
N TYR A 141 -22.67 -14.85 -66.14
CA TYR A 141 -21.52 -14.27 -65.42
C TYR A 141 -21.91 -13.50 -64.14
N VAL A 142 -21.01 -13.54 -63.20
CA VAL A 142 -21.08 -12.79 -61.94
C VAL A 142 -19.79 -11.97 -61.74
N LEU A 143 -19.95 -10.78 -61.18
CA LEU A 143 -18.85 -9.91 -60.74
C LEU A 143 -18.68 -10.08 -59.25
N ILE A 144 -17.45 -10.35 -58.81
CA ILE A 144 -17.06 -10.31 -57.41
C ILE A 144 -16.12 -9.12 -57.19
N MET A 145 -16.53 -8.22 -56.32
CA MET A 145 -15.72 -7.11 -55.84
C MET A 145 -15.15 -7.52 -54.47
N CYS A 146 -13.83 -7.70 -54.39
CA CYS A 146 -13.13 -8.07 -53.16
C CYS A 146 -12.43 -6.83 -52.59
N ARG A 147 -12.80 -6.44 -51.37
CA ARG A 147 -12.24 -5.31 -50.64
C ARG A 147 -11.49 -5.79 -49.41
N ASP A 148 -10.25 -5.35 -49.23
CA ASP A 148 -9.55 -5.53 -47.97
C ASP A 148 -10.13 -4.57 -46.91
N ILE A 149 -10.64 -5.12 -45.84
CA ILE A 149 -11.23 -4.39 -44.72
C ILE A 149 -10.39 -4.56 -43.44
N SER A 150 -9.16 -5.07 -43.55
CA SER A 150 -8.28 -5.41 -42.39
C SER A 150 -8.00 -4.20 -41.49
N GLU A 151 -7.69 -3.05 -42.07
CA GLU A 151 -7.48 -1.83 -41.33
C GLU A 151 -8.74 -1.38 -40.55
N ARG A 152 -9.89 -1.49 -41.16
CA ARG A 152 -11.19 -1.17 -40.54
C ARG A 152 -11.49 -2.11 -39.38
N VAL A 153 -11.30 -3.43 -39.60
CA VAL A 153 -11.50 -4.45 -38.55
C VAL A 153 -10.51 -4.25 -37.40
N ALA A 154 -9.21 -4.05 -37.71
CA ALA A 154 -8.20 -3.81 -36.72
C ALA A 154 -8.49 -2.53 -35.87
N THR A 155 -8.92 -1.45 -36.52
CA THR A 155 -9.33 -0.23 -35.82
C THR A 155 -10.51 -0.48 -34.89
N GLN A 156 -11.53 -1.19 -35.37
CA GLN A 156 -12.70 -1.54 -34.57
C GLN A 156 -12.33 -2.44 -33.38
N GLN A 157 -11.51 -3.45 -33.62
CA GLN A 157 -11.03 -4.35 -32.56
C GLN A 157 -10.20 -3.58 -31.52
N ASN A 158 -9.31 -2.70 -31.95
CA ASN A 158 -8.54 -1.86 -31.04
C ASN A 158 -9.42 -0.97 -30.17
N LEU A 159 -10.45 -0.35 -30.76
CA LEU A 159 -11.41 0.45 -29.98
C LEU A 159 -12.16 -0.39 -28.94
N GLU A 160 -12.56 -1.61 -29.29
CA GLU A 160 -13.21 -2.52 -28.34
C GLU A 160 -12.25 -2.97 -27.23
N ILE A 161 -10.99 -3.26 -27.57
CA ILE A 161 -9.95 -3.60 -26.59
C ILE A 161 -9.73 -2.42 -25.64
N PHE A 162 -9.57 -1.19 -26.14
CA PHE A 162 -9.42 0.00 -25.32
C PHE A 162 -10.61 0.18 -24.37
N LYS A 163 -11.82 0.05 -24.86
CA LYS A 163 -13.03 0.13 -24.04
C LYS A 163 -13.02 -0.92 -22.93
N ARG A 164 -12.71 -2.16 -23.25
CA ARG A 164 -12.62 -3.27 -22.26
C ARG A 164 -11.53 -3.04 -21.23
N ILE A 165 -10.38 -2.44 -21.63
CA ILE A 165 -9.31 -2.08 -20.71
C ILE A 165 -9.81 -1.01 -19.75
N LEU A 166 -10.38 0.08 -20.26
CA LEU A 166 -10.89 1.18 -19.43
C LEU A 166 -11.99 0.72 -18.46
N ASP A 167 -12.85 -0.23 -18.88
CA ASP A 167 -13.90 -0.79 -18.03
C ASP A 167 -13.38 -1.76 -16.94
N ARG A 168 -12.14 -2.26 -17.07
CA ARG A 168 -11.49 -3.13 -16.07
C ARG A 168 -10.58 -2.40 -15.10
N VAL A 169 -10.25 -1.15 -15.37
CA VAL A 169 -9.46 -0.32 -14.45
C VAL A 169 -10.29 -0.04 -13.21
N SER A 170 -9.66 -0.17 -12.05
CA SER A 170 -10.29 0.10 -10.74
C SER A 170 -10.51 1.59 -10.48
N ASP A 171 -9.86 2.45 -11.23
CA ASP A 171 -10.02 3.90 -11.13
C ASP A 171 -11.25 4.37 -11.92
N SER A 172 -11.97 5.33 -11.39
CA SER A 172 -13.10 5.95 -12.08
C SER A 172 -12.61 6.91 -13.16
N ILE A 173 -13.00 6.65 -14.41
CA ILE A 173 -12.60 7.44 -15.58
C ILE A 173 -13.83 8.02 -16.25
N LEU A 174 -13.80 9.31 -16.50
CA LEU A 174 -14.85 10.01 -17.25
C LEU A 174 -14.29 11.09 -18.16
N ALA A 175 -15.04 11.40 -19.19
CA ALA A 175 -14.82 12.57 -20.05
C ALA A 175 -16.08 13.40 -20.16
N VAL A 176 -15.91 14.72 -20.09
CA VAL A 176 -16.96 15.70 -20.26
C VAL A 176 -16.60 16.74 -21.30
N SER A 177 -17.60 17.29 -21.97
CA SER A 177 -17.43 18.47 -22.82
C SER A 177 -17.22 19.74 -21.97
N ALA A 178 -16.83 20.83 -22.58
CA ALA A 178 -16.59 22.12 -21.93
C ALA A 178 -17.80 22.65 -21.14
N ASP A 179 -19.02 22.25 -21.50
CA ASP A 179 -20.25 22.61 -20.82
C ASP A 179 -20.66 21.62 -19.70
N GLY A 180 -19.81 20.61 -19.42
CA GLY A 180 -20.01 19.61 -18.39
C GLY A 180 -20.87 18.41 -18.80
N THR A 181 -21.23 18.25 -20.10
CA THR A 181 -21.96 17.08 -20.57
C THR A 181 -21.07 15.84 -20.50
N LEU A 182 -21.58 14.77 -19.91
CA LEU A 182 -20.88 13.50 -19.77
C LEU A 182 -20.80 12.78 -21.12
N VAL A 183 -19.61 12.75 -21.72
CA VAL A 183 -19.35 12.15 -23.03
C VAL A 183 -18.93 10.68 -22.89
N TYR A 184 -18.12 10.38 -21.90
CA TYR A 184 -17.65 9.03 -21.61
C TYR A 184 -17.61 8.80 -20.10
N ALA A 185 -17.88 7.57 -19.70
CA ALA A 185 -17.66 7.08 -18.34
C ALA A 185 -17.37 5.59 -18.41
N ASN A 186 -16.33 5.14 -17.70
CA ASN A 186 -16.07 3.72 -17.57
C ASN A 186 -17.03 3.07 -16.57
N ARG A 187 -17.05 1.74 -16.56
CA ARG A 187 -17.91 0.96 -15.67
C ARG A 187 -17.74 1.34 -14.20
N GLN A 188 -16.50 1.52 -13.74
CA GLN A 188 -16.19 1.88 -12.36
C GLN A 188 -16.85 3.21 -11.96
N PHE A 189 -16.77 4.23 -12.81
CA PHE A 189 -17.42 5.53 -12.56
C PHE A 189 -18.95 5.40 -12.49
N ILE A 190 -19.54 4.64 -13.43
CA ILE A 190 -21.00 4.42 -13.48
C ILE A 190 -21.50 3.77 -12.20
N GLU A 191 -20.82 2.72 -11.73
CA GLU A 191 -21.19 1.99 -10.52
C GLU A 191 -20.97 2.83 -9.25
N GLU A 192 -19.86 3.57 -9.19
CA GLU A 192 -19.46 4.34 -8.02
C GLU A 192 -20.36 5.57 -7.79
N TYR A 193 -20.68 6.29 -8.85
CA TYR A 193 -21.45 7.54 -8.78
C TYR A 193 -22.93 7.38 -9.13
N GLY A 194 -23.38 6.15 -9.47
CA GLY A 194 -24.76 5.85 -9.71
C GLY A 194 -25.35 6.52 -10.95
N VAL A 195 -24.53 6.63 -12.03
CA VAL A 195 -24.96 7.23 -13.29
C VAL A 195 -26.11 6.42 -13.90
N LYS A 196 -27.24 7.07 -14.20
CA LYS A 196 -28.43 6.44 -14.76
C LYS A 196 -28.81 7.12 -16.08
N GLY A 197 -29.09 6.32 -17.12
CA GLY A 197 -29.49 6.82 -18.43
C GLY A 197 -28.37 6.87 -19.44
N GLU A 198 -28.62 7.50 -20.60
CA GLU A 198 -27.68 7.59 -21.69
C GLU A 198 -26.61 8.66 -21.44
N LEU A 199 -25.35 8.34 -21.74
CA LEU A 199 -24.28 9.32 -21.78
C LEU A 199 -24.61 10.37 -22.85
N GLY A 200 -24.25 11.62 -22.63
CA GLY A 200 -24.59 12.73 -23.53
C GLY A 200 -25.81 13.55 -23.09
N THR A 201 -26.64 13.02 -22.20
CA THR A 201 -27.83 13.75 -21.68
C THR A 201 -27.63 14.30 -20.27
N GLN A 202 -26.60 13.83 -19.55
CA GLN A 202 -26.34 14.19 -18.15
C GLN A 202 -25.18 15.18 -18.02
N LYS A 203 -25.28 16.05 -17.05
CA LYS A 203 -24.18 16.94 -16.67
C LYS A 203 -23.45 16.41 -15.46
N ILE A 204 -22.12 16.58 -15.43
CA ILE A 204 -21.30 16.13 -14.32
C ILE A 204 -21.71 16.75 -12.98
N TYR A 205 -22.18 17.98 -12.98
CA TYR A 205 -22.61 18.71 -11.78
C TYR A 205 -24.01 18.34 -11.28
N ASP A 206 -24.75 17.50 -12.03
CA ASP A 206 -26.01 16.89 -11.58
C ASP A 206 -25.76 15.54 -10.87
N LEU A 207 -24.52 15.03 -10.91
CA LEU A 207 -24.12 13.82 -10.25
C LEU A 207 -23.64 14.10 -8.81
N PRO A 208 -23.70 13.11 -7.91
CA PRO A 208 -23.21 13.25 -6.54
C PRO A 208 -21.67 13.23 -6.47
N VAL A 209 -21.02 14.10 -7.21
CA VAL A 209 -19.57 14.27 -7.27
C VAL A 209 -19.14 15.53 -6.48
N SER A 210 -17.84 15.70 -6.29
CA SER A 210 -17.30 16.90 -5.61
C SER A 210 -17.54 18.21 -6.36
N LEU A 211 -17.85 18.14 -7.65
CA LEU A 211 -18.22 19.29 -8.51
C LEU A 211 -19.73 19.33 -8.70
N ASN A 212 -20.46 19.50 -7.63
CA ASN A 212 -21.93 19.38 -7.57
C ASN A 212 -22.71 20.65 -7.97
N THR A 213 -22.01 21.67 -8.48
CA THR A 213 -22.62 22.88 -9.07
C THR A 213 -21.91 23.28 -10.35
N LYS A 214 -22.65 23.92 -11.27
CA LYS A 214 -22.07 24.44 -12.50
C LYS A 214 -20.93 25.43 -12.23
N GLU A 215 -21.08 26.29 -11.24
CA GLU A 215 -20.07 27.29 -10.88
C GLU A 215 -18.75 26.63 -10.43
N GLN A 216 -18.83 25.57 -9.62
CA GLN A 216 -17.65 24.79 -9.20
C GLN A 216 -16.99 24.08 -10.38
N PHE A 217 -17.79 23.56 -11.31
CA PHE A 217 -17.30 22.95 -12.53
C PHE A 217 -16.56 23.98 -13.40
N ASP A 218 -17.21 25.11 -13.69
CA ASP A 218 -16.65 26.19 -14.53
C ASP A 218 -15.33 26.71 -13.93
N LYS A 219 -15.28 26.89 -12.60
CA LYS A 219 -14.05 27.26 -11.89
C LYS A 219 -12.96 26.20 -12.07
N ARG A 220 -13.30 24.92 -11.97
CA ARG A 220 -12.35 23.82 -12.15
C ARG A 220 -11.81 23.78 -13.58
N VAL A 221 -12.67 23.97 -14.57
CA VAL A 221 -12.28 24.06 -15.98
C VAL A 221 -11.29 25.19 -16.19
N GLN A 222 -11.52 26.35 -15.56
CA GLN A 222 -10.60 27.47 -15.66
C GLN A 222 -9.25 27.17 -15.00
N GLU A 223 -9.25 26.53 -13.83
CA GLU A 223 -8.01 26.09 -13.15
C GLU A 223 -7.21 25.11 -14.02
N ILE A 224 -7.88 24.19 -14.74
CA ILE A 224 -7.21 23.26 -15.67
C ILE A 224 -6.56 24.04 -16.82
N ARG A 225 -7.27 25.03 -17.41
CA ARG A 225 -6.72 25.88 -18.48
C ARG A 225 -5.52 26.68 -18.01
N ASP A 226 -5.61 27.32 -16.85
CA ASP A 226 -4.54 28.15 -16.28
C ASP A 226 -3.28 27.33 -15.95
N ASN A 227 -3.42 26.03 -15.71
CA ASN A 227 -2.32 25.08 -15.47
C ASN A 227 -1.87 24.34 -16.74
N GLY A 228 -2.11 24.89 -17.92
CA GLY A 228 -1.64 24.30 -19.18
C GLY A 228 -2.39 23.04 -19.60
N GLY A 229 -3.64 22.92 -19.21
CA GLY A 229 -4.50 21.78 -19.56
C GLY A 229 -4.39 20.55 -18.66
N ASN A 230 -3.57 20.60 -17.58
CA ASN A 230 -3.42 19.52 -16.61
C ASN A 230 -3.61 20.05 -15.19
N PHE A 231 -4.40 19.36 -14.37
CA PHE A 231 -4.61 19.72 -12.98
C PHE A 231 -4.91 18.50 -12.11
N ALA A 232 -4.28 18.43 -10.93
CA ALA A 232 -4.53 17.36 -9.98
C ALA A 232 -4.95 17.93 -8.61
N TYR A 233 -5.96 17.32 -7.99
CA TYR A 233 -6.48 17.75 -6.69
C TYR A 233 -7.02 16.57 -5.89
N ARG A 234 -7.27 16.80 -4.61
CA ARG A 234 -7.95 15.84 -3.75
C ARG A 234 -9.39 16.28 -3.50
N ALA A 235 -10.30 15.34 -3.61
CA ALA A 235 -11.70 15.54 -3.34
C ALA A 235 -12.17 14.59 -2.24
N LYS A 236 -13.09 15.07 -1.39
CA LYS A 236 -13.80 14.21 -0.43
C LYS A 236 -15.14 13.84 -1.05
N TYR A 237 -15.49 12.58 -0.93
CA TYR A 237 -16.65 12.01 -1.59
C TYR A 237 -17.26 10.89 -0.74
N THR A 238 -18.58 10.72 -0.87
CA THR A 238 -19.30 9.60 -0.26
C THR A 238 -20.00 8.82 -1.37
N ARG A 239 -19.68 7.52 -1.49
CA ARG A 239 -20.26 6.65 -2.52
C ARG A 239 -21.78 6.58 -2.36
N VAL A 240 -22.51 6.49 -3.48
CA VAL A 240 -23.96 6.36 -3.48
C VAL A 240 -24.37 5.12 -2.68
N GLY A 241 -25.23 5.32 -1.66
CA GLY A 241 -25.67 4.26 -0.75
C GLY A 241 -24.73 3.96 0.43
N GLU A 242 -23.58 4.63 0.53
CA GLU A 242 -22.67 4.53 1.68
C GLU A 242 -22.73 5.82 2.53
N THR A 243 -22.32 5.72 3.80
CA THR A 243 -22.13 6.87 4.69
C THR A 243 -20.65 7.20 4.91
N LYS A 244 -19.75 6.31 4.45
CA LYS A 244 -18.31 6.46 4.66
C LYS A 244 -17.75 7.52 3.72
N LEU A 245 -17.09 8.52 4.30
CA LEU A 245 -16.35 9.54 3.54
C LEU A 245 -15.07 8.94 2.99
N ARG A 246 -14.85 9.09 1.69
CA ARG A 246 -13.66 8.66 0.95
C ARG A 246 -12.84 9.85 0.49
N VAL A 247 -11.57 9.64 0.25
CA VAL A 247 -10.66 10.65 -0.30
C VAL A 247 -10.18 10.17 -1.65
N HIS A 248 -10.50 10.94 -2.69
CA HIS A 248 -10.09 10.65 -4.05
C HIS A 248 -8.97 11.58 -4.50
N GLN A 249 -7.97 11.03 -5.17
CA GLN A 249 -7.03 11.79 -5.99
C GLN A 249 -7.64 11.91 -7.38
N VAL A 250 -7.89 13.13 -7.80
CA VAL A 250 -8.44 13.43 -9.13
C VAL A 250 -7.35 14.05 -9.98
N SER A 251 -7.11 13.47 -11.15
CA SER A 251 -6.26 14.02 -12.20
C SER A 251 -7.13 14.41 -13.39
N ALA A 252 -7.09 15.64 -13.80
CA ALA A 252 -7.90 16.20 -14.89
C ALA A 252 -6.99 16.72 -15.99
N PHE A 253 -7.33 16.42 -17.25
CA PHE A 253 -6.65 16.98 -18.42
C PHE A 253 -7.61 17.30 -19.55
N MET A 254 -7.24 18.31 -20.29
CA MET A 254 -7.99 18.83 -21.40
C MET A 254 -7.39 18.36 -22.73
N ILE A 255 -8.22 17.83 -23.59
CA ILE A 255 -7.85 17.38 -24.95
C ILE A 255 -8.76 18.11 -25.94
N GLN A 256 -8.19 18.58 -27.03
CA GLN A 256 -8.98 19.07 -28.16
C GLN A 256 -9.26 17.91 -29.12
N ASN A 257 -10.53 17.70 -29.42
CA ASN A 257 -10.98 16.72 -30.39
C ASN A 257 -11.90 17.40 -31.42
N GLN A 258 -11.51 17.44 -32.68
CA GLN A 258 -12.26 18.07 -33.79
C GLN A 258 -12.71 19.52 -33.51
N GLY A 259 -11.90 20.28 -32.77
CA GLY A 259 -12.20 21.67 -32.39
C GLY A 259 -13.05 21.85 -31.13
N GLU A 260 -13.50 20.78 -30.51
CA GLU A 260 -14.20 20.79 -29.23
C GLU A 260 -13.24 20.42 -28.08
N GLU A 261 -13.36 21.15 -26.96
CA GLU A 261 -12.63 20.85 -25.75
C GLU A 261 -13.31 19.72 -24.98
N MET A 262 -12.56 18.67 -24.69
CA MET A 262 -12.97 17.58 -23.81
C MET A 262 -12.08 17.54 -22.57
N ILE A 263 -12.67 17.35 -21.41
CA ILE A 263 -11.97 17.27 -20.15
C ILE A 263 -12.09 15.84 -19.63
N TRP A 264 -10.96 15.19 -19.46
CA TRP A 264 -10.86 13.84 -18.89
C TRP A 264 -10.51 13.93 -17.42
N PHE A 265 -11.20 13.14 -16.61
CA PHE A 265 -10.93 12.97 -15.19
C PHE A 265 -10.60 11.51 -14.91
N PHE A 266 -9.50 11.32 -14.19
CA PHE A 266 -9.08 10.04 -13.63
C PHE A 266 -9.14 10.18 -12.12
N THR A 267 -9.94 9.32 -11.48
CA THR A 267 -10.23 9.43 -10.06
C THR A 267 -9.86 8.14 -9.36
N GLN A 268 -8.90 8.20 -8.46
CA GLN A 268 -8.41 7.09 -7.68
C GLN A 268 -8.83 7.24 -6.22
N ASP A 269 -9.40 6.20 -5.63
CA ASP A 269 -9.66 6.15 -4.19
C ASP A 269 -8.34 5.92 -3.44
N ILE A 270 -7.89 6.93 -2.69
CA ILE A 270 -6.67 6.89 -1.89
C ILE A 270 -6.96 6.85 -0.39
N THR A 271 -8.21 6.52 0.00
CA THR A 271 -8.65 6.54 1.40
C THR A 271 -7.79 5.64 2.28
N ASP A 272 -7.59 4.39 1.85
CA ASP A 272 -6.80 3.43 2.63
C ASP A 272 -5.31 3.78 2.62
N VAL A 273 -4.79 4.36 1.52
CA VAL A 273 -3.40 4.84 1.46
C VAL A 273 -3.16 5.96 2.46
N ILE A 274 -4.09 6.92 2.55
CA ILE A 274 -3.99 8.01 3.53
C ILE A 274 -4.12 7.46 4.95
N LYS A 275 -5.12 6.61 5.20
CA LYS A 275 -5.36 6.00 6.50
C LYS A 275 -4.13 5.22 6.99
N ASN A 276 -3.59 4.32 6.17
CA ASN A 276 -2.41 3.54 6.52
C ASN A 276 -1.19 4.43 6.78
N ARG A 277 -1.01 5.48 5.98
CA ARG A 277 0.07 6.46 6.20
C ARG A 277 -0.09 7.21 7.53
N ASP A 278 -1.31 7.63 7.85
CA ASP A 278 -1.58 8.39 9.07
C ASP A 278 -1.49 7.46 10.31
N GLU A 279 -1.93 6.21 10.22
CA GLU A 279 -1.72 5.17 11.25
C GLU A 279 -0.23 4.88 11.47
N LEU A 280 0.56 4.76 10.40
CA LEU A 280 2.02 4.59 10.50
C LEU A 280 2.69 5.80 11.16
N ARG A 281 2.23 7.01 10.85
CA ARG A 281 2.76 8.23 11.49
C ARG A 281 2.43 8.29 12.97
N GLU A 282 1.20 7.94 13.32
CA GLU A 282 0.75 7.88 14.72
C GLU A 282 1.54 6.83 15.51
N LEU A 283 1.71 5.63 14.93
CA LEU A 283 2.50 4.56 15.52
C LEU A 283 3.96 4.99 15.73
N ASN A 284 4.58 5.59 14.71
CA ASN A 284 5.96 6.09 14.83
C ASN A 284 6.08 7.19 15.91
N TYR A 285 5.13 8.12 15.95
CA TYR A 285 5.09 9.15 16.99
C TYR A 285 4.95 8.54 18.40
N LEU A 286 4.04 7.57 18.55
CA LEU A 286 3.85 6.85 19.81
C LEU A 286 5.11 6.09 20.23
N MET A 287 5.74 5.38 19.30
CA MET A 287 6.99 4.66 19.54
C MET A 287 8.10 5.62 20.00
N ASP A 288 8.31 6.73 19.29
CA ASP A 288 9.29 7.73 19.66
C ASP A 288 8.99 8.36 21.03
N ALA A 289 7.73 8.64 21.31
CA ALA A 289 7.33 9.16 22.62
C ALA A 289 7.61 8.15 23.74
N ILE A 290 7.30 6.88 23.55
CA ILE A 290 7.58 5.82 24.53
C ILE A 290 9.09 5.70 24.74
N LEU A 291 9.85 5.47 23.67
CA LEU A 291 11.28 5.19 23.74
C LEU A 291 12.10 6.36 24.31
N ASN A 292 11.63 7.59 24.10
CA ASN A 292 12.30 8.79 24.64
C ASN A 292 11.89 9.17 26.06
N ASN A 293 10.80 8.61 26.60
CA ASN A 293 10.34 8.90 27.97
C ASN A 293 10.60 7.77 28.97
N ILE A 294 10.97 6.57 28.51
CA ILE A 294 11.40 5.49 29.43
C ILE A 294 12.76 5.84 30.06
N PRO A 295 12.95 5.56 31.37
CA PRO A 295 14.19 5.88 32.09
C PRO A 295 15.26 4.79 31.85
N VAL A 296 15.39 4.32 30.61
CA VAL A 296 16.44 3.37 30.21
C VAL A 296 17.25 3.94 29.07
N TYR A 297 18.52 3.58 28.99
CA TYR A 297 19.40 3.96 27.90
C TYR A 297 19.26 2.96 26.78
N LEU A 298 18.65 3.38 25.66
CA LEU A 298 18.36 2.50 24.53
C LEU A 298 19.19 2.92 23.32
N PHE A 299 19.80 1.92 22.69
CA PHE A 299 20.48 2.07 21.41
C PHE A 299 20.24 0.87 20.51
N VAL A 300 20.36 1.12 19.20
CA VAL A 300 20.34 0.08 18.17
C VAL A 300 21.56 0.26 17.28
N LYS A 301 22.23 -0.85 16.92
CA LYS A 301 23.36 -0.86 15.99
C LYS A 301 23.11 -1.79 14.81
N ASP A 302 23.70 -1.45 13.66
CA ASP A 302 23.69 -2.27 12.47
C ASP A 302 25.04 -2.99 12.28
N PRO A 303 25.09 -4.31 12.45
CA PRO A 303 26.33 -5.07 12.21
C PRO A 303 26.79 -5.09 10.76
N GLU A 304 25.87 -4.89 9.76
CA GLU A 304 26.25 -4.81 8.34
C GLU A 304 26.87 -3.45 7.98
N ASP A 305 26.60 -2.42 8.75
CA ASP A 305 27.19 -1.08 8.58
C ASP A 305 28.18 -0.78 9.71
N ASP A 306 29.17 -1.64 9.90
CA ASP A 306 30.28 -1.46 10.85
C ASP A 306 29.83 -1.14 12.28
N PHE A 307 28.73 -1.74 12.74
CA PHE A 307 28.12 -1.52 14.07
C PHE A 307 27.75 -0.05 14.34
N ARG A 308 27.39 0.72 13.32
CA ARG A 308 26.97 2.11 13.49
C ARG A 308 25.64 2.19 14.22
N TYR A 309 25.50 3.23 15.04
CA TYR A 309 24.26 3.50 15.76
C TYR A 309 23.15 3.92 14.82
N LEU A 310 22.07 3.15 14.79
CA LEU A 310 20.83 3.47 14.08
C LEU A 310 19.82 4.20 14.96
N TYR A 311 19.87 3.96 16.25
CA TYR A 311 18.96 4.56 17.23
C TYR A 311 19.70 4.89 18.53
N TRP A 312 19.29 6.00 19.16
CA TRP A 312 19.88 6.53 20.39
C TRP A 312 18.81 7.38 21.09
N ASN A 313 18.23 6.89 22.18
CA ASN A 313 17.12 7.59 22.82
C ASN A 313 17.60 8.80 23.67
N LYS A 314 16.63 9.63 24.05
CA LYS A 314 16.89 10.85 24.83
C LYS A 314 17.51 10.56 26.20
N ALA A 315 17.13 9.46 26.88
CA ALA A 315 17.68 9.05 28.15
C ALA A 315 19.17 8.75 28.02
N PHE A 316 19.57 8.02 26.97
CA PHE A 316 20.99 7.74 26.73
C PHE A 316 21.78 9.00 26.34
N ALA A 317 21.18 9.86 25.50
CA ALA A 317 21.79 11.15 25.15
C ALA A 317 22.04 12.03 26.41
N SER A 318 21.09 12.06 27.34
CA SER A 318 21.21 12.83 28.58
C SER A 318 22.25 12.24 29.51
N HIS A 319 22.34 10.92 29.60
CA HIS A 319 23.28 10.20 30.42
C HIS A 319 24.70 10.33 29.89
N SER A 320 24.95 10.01 28.63
CA SER A 320 26.27 10.07 28.00
C SER A 320 26.77 11.49 27.73
N LYS A 321 25.88 12.49 27.81
CA LYS A 321 26.12 13.88 27.36
C LYS A 321 26.40 13.99 25.85
N ILE A 322 26.07 12.95 25.08
CA ILE A 322 26.25 12.90 23.64
C ILE A 322 24.87 12.96 22.99
N PRO A 323 24.52 14.03 22.29
CA PRO A 323 23.23 14.11 21.61
C PRO A 323 23.14 13.07 20.47
N ALA A 324 21.93 12.56 20.22
CA ALA A 324 21.69 11.57 19.18
C ALA A 324 22.26 11.97 17.81
N SER A 325 22.22 13.26 17.45
CA SER A 325 22.79 13.77 16.20
C SER A 325 24.31 13.58 16.06
N LYS A 326 25.01 13.34 17.17
CA LYS A 326 26.44 13.03 17.18
C LYS A 326 26.75 11.55 17.30
N ALA A 327 25.77 10.72 17.66
CA ALA A 327 25.92 9.27 17.80
C ALA A 327 25.43 8.53 16.54
N LEU A 328 24.31 8.94 15.98
CA LEU A 328 23.71 8.29 14.82
C LEU A 328 24.66 8.26 13.61
N GLY A 329 24.74 7.10 12.96
CA GLY A 329 25.63 6.84 11.83
C GLY A 329 27.10 6.70 12.19
N ARG A 330 27.46 6.61 13.49
CA ARG A 330 28.84 6.47 13.97
C ARG A 330 29.04 5.17 14.74
N THR A 331 30.28 4.72 14.78
CA THR A 331 30.73 3.55 15.55
C THR A 331 31.02 3.92 17.02
N ASP A 332 31.22 2.90 17.89
CA ASP A 332 31.65 3.14 19.27
C ASP A 332 32.95 3.95 19.35
N PHE A 333 33.91 3.66 18.48
CA PHE A 333 35.21 4.34 18.43
C PHE A 333 35.08 5.82 18.05
N GLU A 334 34.12 6.15 17.20
CA GLU A 334 33.86 7.55 16.79
C GLU A 334 33.06 8.33 17.84
N VAL A 335 32.19 7.61 18.60
CA VAL A 335 31.33 8.22 19.63
C VAL A 335 32.07 8.35 20.95
N PHE A 336 32.93 7.38 21.32
CA PHE A 336 33.66 7.30 22.56
C PHE A 336 35.20 7.21 22.33
N PRO A 337 35.84 8.19 21.72
CA PRO A 337 37.25 8.11 21.29
C PRO A 337 38.25 8.03 22.45
N GLU A 338 37.87 8.44 23.63
CA GLU A 338 38.76 8.49 24.83
C GLU A 338 38.52 7.33 25.79
N TYR A 339 37.65 6.37 25.43
CA TYR A 339 37.27 5.30 26.35
C TYR A 339 37.88 3.95 25.94
N GLU A 340 38.65 3.32 26.86
CA GLU A 340 39.03 1.89 26.78
C GLU A 340 37.79 0.97 26.59
N ASN A 341 36.61 1.50 26.87
CA ASN A 341 35.36 0.78 26.78
C ASN A 341 34.87 0.60 25.33
N ALA A 342 35.28 1.42 24.34
CA ALA A 342 34.87 1.27 22.95
C ALA A 342 35.28 -0.10 22.38
N GLU A 343 36.52 -0.56 22.69
CA GLU A 343 36.96 -1.91 22.29
C GLU A 343 36.15 -3.00 22.99
N LYS A 344 35.81 -2.80 24.25
CA LYS A 344 34.97 -3.74 25.00
C LYS A 344 33.59 -3.83 24.38
N PHE A 345 32.94 -2.68 24.11
CA PHE A 345 31.60 -2.63 23.48
C PHE A 345 31.57 -3.34 22.15
N HIS A 346 32.55 -3.09 21.30
CA HIS A 346 32.68 -3.74 20.01
C HIS A 346 32.92 -5.26 20.11
N ARG A 347 33.77 -5.69 21.08
CA ARG A 347 34.02 -7.11 21.35
C ARG A 347 32.76 -7.83 21.83
N ASP A 348 31.99 -7.21 22.71
CA ASP A 348 30.72 -7.73 23.23
C ASP A 348 29.69 -7.86 22.08
N ASP A 349 29.66 -6.87 21.16
CA ASP A 349 28.79 -6.88 19.99
C ASP A 349 29.16 -8.01 19.02
N LEU A 350 30.47 -8.24 18.78
CA LEU A 350 30.95 -9.38 18.00
C LEU A 350 30.61 -10.73 18.63
N GLU A 351 30.77 -10.83 19.96
CA GLU A 351 30.43 -12.03 20.71
C GLU A 351 28.93 -12.34 20.62
N LEU A 352 28.08 -11.32 20.74
CA LEU A 352 26.64 -11.42 20.60
C LEU A 352 26.23 -11.95 19.22
N ILE A 353 26.85 -11.43 18.14
CA ILE A 353 26.62 -11.92 16.76
C ILE A 353 27.07 -13.37 16.62
N ARG A 354 28.22 -13.75 17.23
CA ARG A 354 28.80 -15.09 17.15
C ARG A 354 27.94 -16.13 17.88
N THR A 355 27.52 -15.83 19.13
CA THR A 355 26.79 -16.75 19.99
C THR A 355 25.30 -16.77 19.70
N ARG A 356 24.76 -15.64 19.24
CA ARG A 356 23.33 -15.37 19.12
C ARG A 356 22.56 -15.49 20.44
N GLU A 357 23.26 -15.49 21.55
CA GLU A 357 22.68 -15.56 22.89
C GLU A 357 22.58 -14.16 23.47
N ARG A 358 21.48 -13.87 24.15
CA ARG A 358 21.28 -12.64 24.88
C ARG A 358 22.39 -12.44 25.91
N MET A 359 23.01 -11.29 25.92
CA MET A 359 24.07 -10.91 26.87
C MET A 359 23.50 -9.99 27.91
N GLU A 360 23.78 -10.31 29.18
CA GLU A 360 23.42 -9.49 30.34
C GLU A 360 24.66 -9.25 31.16
N MET A 361 24.96 -7.99 31.45
CA MET A 361 26.16 -7.59 32.17
C MET A 361 25.91 -6.43 33.15
N GLN A 362 26.65 -6.42 34.23
CA GLN A 362 26.63 -5.34 35.20
C GLN A 362 27.95 -4.59 35.15
N GLU A 363 27.88 -3.30 35.05
CA GLU A 363 29.08 -2.43 34.93
C GLU A 363 29.00 -1.29 35.91
N THR A 364 30.15 -1.00 36.50
CA THR A 364 30.31 0.18 37.39
C THR A 364 31.05 1.25 36.60
N TYR A 365 30.55 2.46 36.62
CA TYR A 365 31.21 3.62 36.04
C TYR A 365 31.14 4.82 36.99
N VAL A 366 32.02 5.78 36.77
CA VAL A 366 32.03 7.03 37.53
C VAL A 366 31.44 8.14 36.67
N THR A 367 30.45 8.85 37.19
CA THR A 367 29.85 9.99 36.48
C THR A 367 30.85 11.14 36.35
N ALA A 368 30.57 12.10 35.47
CA ALA A 368 31.39 13.33 35.37
C ALA A 368 31.44 14.14 36.67
N THR A 369 30.55 13.90 37.62
CA THR A 369 30.55 14.50 38.97
C THR A 369 31.35 13.70 40.01
N GLY A 370 31.96 12.58 39.59
CA GLY A 370 32.74 11.71 40.48
C GLY A 370 31.90 10.68 41.25
N GLU A 371 30.61 10.57 41.02
CA GLU A 371 29.74 9.61 41.71
C GLU A 371 29.82 8.24 41.03
N PRO A 372 30.05 7.15 41.78
CA PRO A 372 29.96 5.80 41.21
C PRO A 372 28.49 5.44 40.92
N ARG A 373 28.23 4.85 39.76
CA ARG A 373 26.94 4.33 39.32
C ARG A 373 27.08 2.88 38.86
N ILE A 374 26.06 2.13 39.10
CA ILE A 374 25.98 0.73 38.65
C ILE A 374 24.89 0.64 37.58
N VAL A 375 25.27 0.17 36.39
CA VAL A 375 24.40 0.02 35.26
C VAL A 375 24.25 -1.46 34.90
N GLN A 376 23.03 -1.90 34.75
CA GLN A 376 22.71 -3.19 34.20
C GLN A 376 22.46 -3.02 32.69
N THR A 377 23.20 -3.76 31.87
CA THR A 377 23.10 -3.72 30.41
C THR A 377 22.62 -5.05 29.88
N LEU A 378 21.64 -5.01 28.99
CA LEU A 378 21.12 -6.12 28.22
C LEU A 378 21.37 -5.85 26.74
N LYS A 379 22.05 -6.77 26.06
CA LYS A 379 22.20 -6.77 24.61
C LYS A 379 21.51 -7.97 24.01
N THR A 380 20.76 -7.78 22.93
CA THR A 380 20.04 -8.85 22.21
C THR A 380 20.00 -8.58 20.71
N LEU A 381 19.73 -9.62 19.93
CA LEU A 381 19.55 -9.55 18.48
C LEU A 381 18.08 -9.48 18.11
N VAL A 382 17.76 -8.59 17.17
CA VAL A 382 16.44 -8.51 16.54
C VAL A 382 16.57 -8.97 15.11
N PRO A 383 15.95 -10.11 14.75
CA PRO A 383 16.00 -10.63 13.39
C PRO A 383 15.25 -9.73 12.42
N LEU A 384 15.83 -9.52 11.24
CA LEU A 384 15.22 -8.86 10.10
C LEU A 384 15.20 -9.83 8.92
N GLU A 385 14.13 -9.81 8.13
CA GLU A 385 14.03 -10.64 6.93
C GLU A 385 15.11 -10.26 5.90
N GLY A 386 15.87 -11.25 5.47
CA GLY A 386 16.86 -11.11 4.39
C GLY A 386 18.14 -10.36 4.73
N ARG A 387 18.41 -10.04 6.00
CA ARG A 387 19.66 -9.38 6.43
C ARG A 387 20.13 -9.81 7.82
N THR A 388 21.33 -9.41 8.17
CA THR A 388 21.91 -9.64 9.52
C THR A 388 21.03 -9.00 10.59
N PRO A 389 20.79 -9.68 11.74
CA PRO A 389 20.03 -9.13 12.84
C PRO A 389 20.64 -7.84 13.39
N LEU A 390 19.79 -6.88 13.77
CA LEU A 390 20.23 -5.68 14.49
C LEU A 390 20.54 -5.99 15.95
N ILE A 391 21.51 -5.26 16.52
CA ILE A 391 21.80 -5.28 17.94
C ILE A 391 20.97 -4.23 18.64
N ILE A 392 20.18 -4.66 19.64
CA ILE A 392 19.52 -3.75 20.57
C ILE A 392 20.21 -3.84 21.92
N GLY A 393 20.65 -2.71 22.44
CA GLY A 393 21.16 -2.56 23.81
C GLY A 393 20.23 -1.73 24.66
N ILE A 394 19.92 -2.24 25.85
CA ILE A 394 19.11 -1.56 26.86
C ILE A 394 19.94 -1.55 28.16
N SER A 395 20.16 -0.36 28.71
CA SER A 395 20.88 -0.21 29.99
C SER A 395 20.05 0.64 30.94
N TRP A 396 20.10 0.31 32.22
CA TRP A 396 19.42 1.09 33.26
C TRP A 396 20.29 1.19 34.55
N ASP A 397 20.19 2.31 35.22
CA ASP A 397 20.88 2.58 36.49
C ASP A 397 20.19 1.80 37.63
N ILE A 398 20.92 0.90 38.26
CA ILE A 398 20.48 0.10 39.40
C ILE A 398 21.11 0.52 40.72
N THR A 399 21.83 1.63 40.77
CA THR A 399 22.57 2.09 41.95
C THR A 399 21.66 2.19 43.18
N ASN A 400 20.51 2.83 43.04
CA ASN A 400 19.55 2.96 44.14
C ASN A 400 18.98 1.61 44.60
N ILE A 401 18.72 0.70 43.66
CA ILE A 401 18.20 -0.64 43.96
C ILE A 401 19.23 -1.41 44.78
N GLN A 402 20.50 -1.38 44.36
CA GLN A 402 21.60 -2.06 45.05
C GLN A 402 21.83 -1.47 46.43
N ASN A 403 21.79 -0.16 46.59
CA ASN A 403 21.94 0.50 47.89
C ASN A 403 20.80 0.11 48.83
N ILE A 404 19.55 0.13 48.39
CA ILE A 404 18.39 -0.31 49.17
C ILE A 404 18.51 -1.77 49.59
N GLU A 405 18.96 -2.63 48.67
CA GLU A 405 19.15 -4.06 48.94
C GLU A 405 20.23 -4.27 50.02
N GLN A 406 21.35 -3.56 49.95
CA GLN A 406 22.40 -3.60 50.98
C GLN A 406 21.92 -3.09 52.35
N GLU A 407 21.17 -1.98 52.36
CA GLU A 407 20.56 -1.46 53.59
C GLU A 407 19.58 -2.45 54.20
N LEU A 408 18.78 -3.12 53.39
CA LEU A 408 17.83 -4.13 53.84
C LEU A 408 18.54 -5.36 54.43
N ILE A 409 19.62 -5.83 53.78
CA ILE A 409 20.45 -6.93 54.30
C ILE A 409 21.04 -6.56 55.63
N PHE A 410 21.61 -5.34 55.75
CA PHE A 410 22.19 -4.85 57.00
C PHE A 410 21.15 -4.75 58.13
N ALA A 411 19.97 -4.18 57.82
CA ALA A 411 18.87 -4.07 58.78
C ALA A 411 18.38 -5.45 59.25
N ARG A 412 18.30 -6.41 58.35
CA ARG A 412 17.92 -7.80 58.65
C ARG A 412 18.94 -8.47 59.60
N ILE A 413 20.22 -8.38 59.28
CA ILE A 413 21.30 -8.93 60.13
C ILE A 413 21.23 -8.32 61.53
N LYS A 414 21.05 -7.01 61.66
CA LYS A 414 20.89 -6.32 62.93
C LYS A 414 19.68 -6.78 63.71
N ALA A 415 18.54 -6.97 63.03
CA ALA A 415 17.33 -7.48 63.67
C ALA A 415 17.50 -8.94 64.17
N GLU A 416 18.11 -9.81 63.35
CA GLU A 416 18.40 -11.21 63.73
C GLU A 416 19.38 -11.28 64.92
N GLN A 417 20.41 -10.41 64.95
CA GLN A 417 21.31 -10.32 66.09
C GLN A 417 20.60 -9.88 67.37
N SER A 418 19.72 -8.85 67.27
CA SER A 418 18.91 -8.39 68.41
C SER A 418 17.99 -9.52 68.93
N ASP A 419 17.35 -10.26 68.06
CA ASP A 419 16.46 -11.36 68.42
C ASP A 419 17.23 -12.52 69.13
N ARG A 420 18.40 -12.86 68.62
CA ARG A 420 19.28 -13.85 69.27
C ARG A 420 19.70 -13.40 70.64
N LEU A 421 20.14 -12.12 70.79
CA LEU A 421 20.50 -11.57 72.06
C LEU A 421 19.34 -11.58 73.07
N LYS A 422 18.14 -11.17 72.65
CA LYS A 422 16.92 -11.23 73.48
C LYS A 422 16.59 -12.65 73.92
N THR A 423 16.68 -13.62 72.99
CA THR A 423 16.40 -15.04 73.31
C THR A 423 17.41 -15.60 74.30
N ALA A 424 18.72 -15.35 74.09
CA ALA A 424 19.76 -15.77 75.01
C ALA A 424 19.62 -15.09 76.39
N PHE A 425 19.30 -13.80 76.43
CA PHE A 425 19.03 -13.06 77.64
C PHE A 425 17.85 -13.68 78.42
N LEU A 426 16.72 -13.93 77.80
CA LEU A 426 15.58 -14.54 78.47
C LEU A 426 15.87 -15.95 78.98
N ALA A 427 16.65 -16.73 78.24
CA ALA A 427 17.08 -18.07 78.70
C ALA A 427 17.96 -18.01 79.90
N ASN A 428 18.97 -17.14 79.88
CA ASN A 428 19.89 -16.89 81.06
C ASN A 428 19.14 -16.36 82.29
N MET A 429 18.27 -15.37 82.12
CA MET A 429 17.43 -14.81 83.16
C MET A 429 16.55 -15.85 83.82
N SER A 430 15.92 -16.70 82.99
CA SER A 430 15.11 -17.86 83.48
C SER A 430 15.92 -18.79 84.38
N HIS A 431 17.19 -19.02 84.04
CA HIS A 431 18.05 -19.88 84.81
C HIS A 431 18.46 -19.21 86.12
N GLU A 432 18.89 -17.94 86.02
CA GLU A 432 19.31 -17.14 87.19
C GLU A 432 18.20 -16.89 88.23
N ILE A 433 16.95 -16.77 87.80
CA ILE A 433 15.71 -16.70 88.60
C ILE A 433 15.40 -18.02 89.26
N ARG A 434 15.51 -19.14 88.50
CA ARG A 434 15.07 -20.48 88.93
C ARG A 434 15.95 -20.96 90.12
N THR A 435 17.25 -20.68 90.12
CA THR A 435 18.17 -21.19 91.10
C THR A 435 17.84 -20.66 92.52
N PRO A 436 17.75 -19.35 92.80
CA PRO A 436 17.36 -18.82 94.09
C PRO A 436 15.93 -19.19 94.47
N LEU A 437 15.01 -19.19 93.51
CA LEU A 437 13.60 -19.56 93.71
C LEU A 437 13.49 -21.02 94.21
N ASN A 438 14.22 -21.97 93.57
CA ASN A 438 14.25 -23.36 94.03
C ASN A 438 14.83 -23.53 95.46
N ALA A 439 15.90 -22.70 95.81
CA ALA A 439 16.41 -22.70 97.14
C ALA A 439 15.40 -22.16 98.16
N ILE A 440 14.73 -21.05 97.87
CA ILE A 440 13.67 -20.50 98.76
C ILE A 440 12.58 -21.55 98.99
N VAL A 441 12.04 -22.15 97.92
CA VAL A 441 10.96 -23.17 97.98
C VAL A 441 11.45 -24.39 98.76
N GLY A 442 12.67 -24.91 98.49
CA GLY A 442 13.22 -26.07 99.12
C GLY A 442 13.44 -25.93 100.60
N PHE A 443 14.12 -24.78 100.96
CA PHE A 443 14.37 -24.53 102.37
C PHE A 443 13.14 -24.10 103.19
N SER A 444 12.19 -23.45 102.56
CA SER A 444 10.87 -23.18 103.18
C SER A 444 10.13 -24.46 103.50
N HIS A 445 10.25 -25.51 102.69
CA HIS A 445 9.65 -26.82 103.00
C HIS A 445 10.39 -27.49 104.11
N LEU A 446 11.75 -27.44 104.15
CA LEU A 446 12.56 -28.00 105.25
C LEU A 446 12.30 -27.25 106.53
N MET A 447 12.05 -25.96 106.52
CA MET A 447 11.69 -25.12 107.67
C MET A 447 10.40 -25.64 108.41
N THR A 448 9.43 -26.18 107.62
CA THR A 448 8.17 -26.73 108.18
C THR A 448 8.38 -28.05 108.98
N ILE A 449 9.51 -28.69 108.81
CA ILE A 449 9.85 -29.99 109.41
C ILE A 449 11.14 -29.96 110.25
N ALA A 450 11.62 -28.72 110.61
CA ALA A 450 12.76 -28.55 111.41
C ALA A 450 12.50 -28.90 112.89
N ASP A 451 13.40 -29.72 113.46
CA ASP A 451 13.17 -30.28 114.83
C ASP A 451 13.95 -29.49 115.89
N ASN A 452 14.81 -28.47 115.51
CA ASN A 452 15.60 -27.70 116.41
C ASN A 452 15.73 -26.25 115.98
N ALA A 453 16.00 -25.34 116.88
CA ALA A 453 16.14 -23.88 116.60
C ALA A 453 17.37 -23.47 115.78
N GLU A 454 18.42 -24.36 115.71
CA GLU A 454 19.61 -24.07 114.88
C GLU A 454 19.31 -24.29 113.39
N ASP A 455 18.60 -25.35 113.03
CA ASP A 455 18.17 -25.68 111.69
C ASP A 455 17.16 -24.61 111.18
N GLU A 456 16.17 -24.27 112.02
CA GLU A 456 15.16 -23.24 111.69
C GLU A 456 15.83 -21.90 111.32
N LYS A 457 16.85 -21.50 112.12
CA LYS A 457 17.62 -20.31 111.90
C LYS A 457 18.44 -20.42 110.61
N LEU A 458 19.10 -21.56 110.34
CA LEU A 458 19.91 -21.75 109.18
C LEU A 458 19.00 -21.71 107.88
N TYR A 459 17.82 -22.35 107.84
CA TYR A 459 16.92 -22.36 106.72
C TYR A 459 16.36 -20.93 106.48
N SER A 460 16.02 -20.21 107.58
CA SER A 460 15.60 -18.78 107.48
C SER A 460 16.66 -17.91 106.84
N ASP A 461 17.91 -18.03 107.28
CA ASP A 461 19.02 -17.26 106.73
C ASP A 461 19.23 -17.54 105.23
N ILE A 462 19.15 -18.83 104.82
CA ILE A 462 19.28 -19.20 103.41
C ILE A 462 18.10 -18.66 102.60
N ILE A 463 16.83 -18.72 103.06
CA ILE A 463 15.68 -18.14 102.44
C ILE A 463 15.83 -16.65 102.23
N ASN A 464 16.26 -15.91 103.33
CA ASN A 464 16.45 -14.48 103.27
C ASN A 464 17.53 -14.09 102.25
N GLN A 465 18.67 -14.77 102.25
CA GLN A 465 19.79 -14.53 101.33
C GLN A 465 19.36 -14.74 99.87
N ASN A 466 18.62 -15.86 99.55
CA ASN A 466 18.18 -16.09 98.17
C ASN A 466 17.06 -15.12 97.80
N SER A 467 16.23 -14.66 98.70
CA SER A 467 15.22 -13.62 98.45
C SER A 467 15.86 -12.28 98.10
N GLU A 468 16.93 -11.89 98.80
CA GLU A 468 17.72 -10.69 98.47
C GLU A 468 18.34 -10.79 97.08
N ILE A 469 18.93 -11.97 96.72
CA ILE A 469 19.50 -12.20 95.41
C ILE A 469 18.43 -12.06 94.35
N LEU A 470 17.23 -12.66 94.57
CA LEU A 470 16.11 -12.62 93.59
C LEU A 470 15.59 -11.20 93.40
N LEU A 471 15.45 -10.40 94.48
CA LEU A 471 15.06 -8.99 94.45
C LEU A 471 16.09 -8.14 93.68
N GLN A 472 17.39 -8.39 93.89
CA GLN A 472 18.40 -7.71 93.11
C GLN A 472 18.36 -8.04 91.66
N LEU A 473 18.21 -9.33 91.22
CA LEU A 473 18.06 -9.74 89.87
C LEU A 473 16.84 -9.07 89.19
N ILE A 474 15.68 -9.00 89.85
CA ILE A 474 14.51 -8.34 89.39
C ILE A 474 14.75 -6.86 89.10
N ASN A 475 15.43 -6.17 90.04
CA ASN A 475 15.78 -4.75 89.87
C ASN A 475 16.73 -4.55 88.69
N ASP A 476 17.76 -5.43 88.53
CA ASP A 476 18.69 -5.38 87.42
C ASP A 476 17.97 -5.56 86.06
N ILE A 477 16.96 -6.50 85.97
CA ILE A 477 16.13 -6.70 84.78
C ILE A 477 15.28 -5.46 84.50
N LEU A 478 14.65 -4.86 85.53
CA LEU A 478 13.85 -3.65 85.40
C LEU A 478 14.64 -2.47 84.90
N ASP A 479 15.85 -2.30 85.43
CA ASP A 479 16.73 -1.22 85.00
C ASP A 479 17.23 -1.41 83.57
N LEU A 480 17.55 -2.65 83.18
CA LEU A 480 17.83 -2.96 81.80
C LEU A 480 16.64 -2.68 80.85
N ALA A 481 15.43 -3.02 81.30
CA ALA A 481 14.21 -2.75 80.53
C ALA A 481 13.91 -1.27 80.33
N LYS A 482 14.24 -0.44 81.38
CA LYS A 482 14.14 1.04 81.27
C LYS A 482 15.22 1.62 80.34
N ILE A 483 16.43 1.06 80.33
CA ILE A 483 17.50 1.44 79.39
C ILE A 483 17.03 1.12 77.92
N GLU A 484 16.54 -0.09 77.69
CA GLU A 484 16.01 -0.44 76.34
C GLU A 484 14.82 0.44 75.89
N ALA A 485 13.96 0.84 76.85
CA ALA A 485 12.84 1.74 76.58
C ALA A 485 13.28 3.23 76.47
N GLY A 486 14.50 3.56 76.75
CA GLY A 486 14.97 4.96 76.74
C GLY A 486 14.35 5.81 77.83
N THR A 487 13.86 5.22 78.91
CA THR A 487 13.13 5.88 80.00
C THR A 487 13.96 5.98 81.30
N LEU A 488 15.27 5.70 81.28
CA LEU A 488 16.13 5.85 82.45
C LEU A 488 16.48 7.36 82.65
N GLU A 489 15.89 7.96 83.66
CA GLU A 489 16.30 9.30 84.12
C GLU A 489 17.53 9.13 85.00
N TYR A 490 18.62 9.87 84.73
CA TYR A 490 19.86 9.91 85.51
C TYR A 490 19.69 10.81 86.73
#